data_9f2fafe0ba7b0ac2885a8af7c16c49b9
#
_entry.id   9f2fafe0ba7b0ac2885a8af7c16c49b9
#
_cell.length_a   1.000
_cell.length_b   1.000
_cell.length_c   1.000
_cell.angle_alpha   90.00
_cell.angle_beta   90.00
_cell.angle_gamma   90.00
#
_symmetry.space_group_name_H-M   'P 1'
#
loop_
_entity.id
_entity.type
_entity.pdbx_description
1 polymer ?
#
loop_
_entity_poly.entity_id
_entity_poly.type
_entity_poly.pdbx_seq_one_letter_code
_entity_poly.pdbx_strand_id
1 'polypeptide(L)'
;HGDHINNTLLRTVKGKSILIQYDVTTPRPYSRMQTICGTRGFAQKYPRRCFMFDGQEAVQGDAVEPLLERFKHPFIATLGEEGLRLGVSNLMNYMMDRRLIHCLKEGLPTDMDVYDAAEWSCITELSEQSALQGSVPVKIPDFTRGRWQELDGFRFA
;
A
#
# COMPACT_ATOMS: atom_id res chain seq x y z
N HIS A 1 25.68 3.61 9.95
CA HIS A 1 26.07 2.94 8.70
C HIS A 1 24.79 2.45 8.06
N GLY A 2 24.28 3.21 7.08
CA GLY A 2 23.07 2.79 6.36
C GLY A 2 23.43 1.63 5.42
N ASP A 3 22.73 0.52 5.57
CA ASP A 3 22.79 -0.54 4.58
C ASP A 3 22.31 -0.01 3.23
N HIS A 4 23.02 -0.37 2.18
CA HIS A 4 22.70 0.08 0.85
C HIS A 4 21.35 -0.50 0.38
N ILE A 5 21.03 -1.71 0.79
CA ILE A 5 19.77 -2.41 0.49
C ILE A 5 19.32 -3.15 1.75
N ASN A 6 18.08 -2.93 2.16
CA ASN A 6 17.42 -3.71 3.19
C ASN A 6 16.22 -4.46 2.60
N ASN A 7 16.14 -5.76 2.89
CA ASN A 7 15.02 -6.61 2.51
C ASN A 7 14.35 -7.13 3.79
N THR A 8 13.09 -6.80 3.97
CA THR A 8 12.31 -7.22 5.12
C THR A 8 11.17 -8.12 4.68
N LEU A 9 11.12 -9.33 5.23
CA LEU A 9 10.00 -10.25 5.01
C LEU A 9 9.08 -10.22 6.22
N LEU A 10 7.84 -9.84 6.00
CA LEU A 10 6.79 -9.82 7.01
C LEU A 10 5.80 -10.96 6.80
N ARG A 11 5.29 -11.51 7.89
CA ARG A 11 4.16 -12.42 7.88
C ARG A 11 3.05 -11.85 8.75
N THR A 12 1.89 -11.65 8.14
CA THR A 12 0.71 -11.16 8.87
C THR A 12 0.05 -12.28 9.67
N VAL A 13 -0.72 -11.92 10.68
CA VAL A 13 -1.52 -12.86 11.48
C VAL A 13 -2.52 -13.66 10.65
N LYS A 14 -2.98 -13.10 9.53
CA LYS A 14 -3.87 -13.78 8.56
C LYS A 14 -3.10 -14.62 7.52
N GLY A 15 -1.80 -14.89 7.73
CA GLY A 15 -0.97 -15.77 6.90
C GLY A 15 -0.49 -15.18 5.58
N LYS A 16 -0.63 -13.89 5.35
CA LYS A 16 -0.10 -13.22 4.16
C LYS A 16 1.37 -12.86 4.36
N SER A 17 2.16 -12.90 3.28
CA SER A 17 3.56 -12.48 3.27
C SER A 17 3.69 -11.16 2.53
N ILE A 18 4.51 -10.26 3.09
CA ILE A 18 4.83 -8.96 2.48
C ILE A 18 6.35 -8.87 2.41
N LEU A 19 6.90 -8.66 1.21
CA LEU A 19 8.31 -8.33 1.00
C LEU A 19 8.43 -6.83 0.81
N ILE A 20 9.22 -6.19 1.67
CA ILE A 20 9.58 -4.78 1.56
C ILE A 20 11.06 -4.72 1.19
N GLN A 21 11.38 -4.01 0.11
CA GLN A 21 12.75 -3.70 -0.25
C GLN A 21 12.97 -2.19 -0.15
N TYR A 22 13.91 -1.79 0.68
CA TYR A 22 14.37 -0.41 0.78
C TYR A 22 15.74 -0.29 0.15
N ASP A 23 15.84 0.53 -0.91
CA ASP A 23 17.08 0.77 -1.63
C ASP A 23 17.06 2.18 -2.21
N VAL A 24 17.96 3.02 -1.74
CA VAL A 24 18.08 4.42 -2.16
C VAL A 24 19.47 4.76 -2.69
N THR A 25 20.36 3.81 -2.74
CA THR A 25 21.78 4.05 -3.05
C THR A 25 22.27 3.35 -4.31
N THR A 26 21.60 2.28 -4.75
CA THR A 26 22.05 1.59 -5.96
C THR A 26 21.56 2.28 -7.22
N PRO A 27 22.38 2.31 -8.31
CA PRO A 27 22.03 2.95 -9.56
C PRO A 27 21.04 2.09 -10.36
N ARG A 28 19.76 2.19 -10.01
CA ARG A 28 18.69 1.49 -10.73
C ARG A 28 17.49 2.40 -10.97
N PRO A 29 16.64 2.08 -11.96
CA PRO A 29 15.42 2.85 -12.21
C PRO A 29 14.52 2.90 -10.97
N TYR A 30 13.86 4.03 -10.78
CA TYR A 30 12.87 4.18 -9.72
C TYR A 30 11.78 3.12 -9.82
N SER A 31 11.53 2.44 -8.71
CA SER A 31 10.47 1.45 -8.60
C SER A 31 9.98 1.38 -7.15
N ARG A 32 8.68 1.33 -6.98
CA ARG A 32 8.05 0.97 -5.70
C ARG A 32 7.70 -0.51 -5.64
N MET A 33 8.15 -1.31 -6.60
CA MET A 33 7.73 -2.70 -6.85
C MET A 33 6.21 -2.81 -7.04
N GLN A 34 5.40 -2.63 -6.04
CA GLN A 34 3.93 -2.69 -6.05
C GLN A 34 3.41 -3.91 -6.81
N THR A 35 3.73 -5.07 -6.27
CA THR A 35 3.28 -6.37 -6.79
C THR A 35 2.35 -7.02 -5.77
N ILE A 36 1.20 -7.48 -6.22
CA ILE A 36 0.21 -8.20 -5.42
C ILE A 36 -0.04 -9.55 -6.07
N CYS A 37 0.19 -10.62 -5.32
CA CYS A 37 -0.10 -11.99 -5.76
C CYS A 37 -1.22 -12.55 -4.88
N GLY A 38 -2.35 -12.86 -5.49
CA GLY A 38 -3.47 -13.54 -4.85
C GLY A 38 -3.64 -14.96 -5.38
N THR A 39 -4.59 -15.69 -4.83
CA THR A 39 -4.91 -17.07 -5.27
C THR A 39 -5.57 -17.12 -6.65
N ARG A 40 -6.18 -16.03 -7.08
CA ARG A 40 -6.92 -15.93 -8.35
C ARG A 40 -6.47 -14.78 -9.23
N GLY A 41 -5.43 -14.06 -8.86
CA GLY A 41 -4.97 -12.93 -9.65
C GLY A 41 -3.62 -12.41 -9.25
N PHE A 42 -3.03 -11.66 -10.16
CA PHE A 42 -1.76 -10.99 -10.02
C PHE A 42 -1.91 -9.56 -10.52
N ALA A 43 -1.29 -8.62 -9.82
CA ALA A 43 -1.23 -7.23 -10.23
C ALA A 43 0.17 -6.68 -9.97
N GLN A 44 0.73 -5.96 -10.92
CA GLN A 44 2.02 -5.30 -10.83
C GLN A 44 1.96 -3.91 -11.44
N LYS A 45 2.62 -2.95 -10.82
CA LYS A 45 2.73 -1.59 -11.36
C LYS A 45 4.08 -1.31 -12.04
N TYR A 46 5.18 -1.78 -11.45
CA TYR A 46 6.55 -1.52 -11.93
C TYR A 46 7.26 -2.80 -12.35
N PRO A 47 8.13 -2.75 -13.40
CA PRO A 47 8.43 -1.60 -14.26
C PRO A 47 7.31 -1.29 -15.24
N ARG A 48 6.42 -2.22 -15.53
CA ARG A 48 5.27 -2.07 -16.41
C ARG A 48 4.02 -2.61 -15.74
N ARG A 49 2.89 -1.98 -15.98
CA ARG A 49 1.60 -2.47 -15.50
C ARG A 49 1.28 -3.82 -16.12
N CYS A 50 0.93 -4.77 -15.28
CA CYS A 50 0.60 -6.14 -15.68
C CYS A 50 -0.49 -6.68 -14.76
N PHE A 51 -1.50 -7.31 -15.34
CA PHE A 51 -2.56 -7.99 -14.59
C PHE A 51 -2.74 -9.41 -15.15
N MET A 52 -3.06 -10.34 -14.28
CA MET A 52 -3.45 -11.70 -14.64
C MET A 52 -4.62 -12.14 -13.79
N PHE A 53 -5.60 -12.78 -14.37
CA PHE A 53 -6.81 -13.25 -13.69
C PHE A 53 -7.04 -14.73 -13.97
N ASP A 54 -7.27 -15.51 -12.92
CA ASP A 54 -7.66 -16.93 -12.98
C ASP A 54 -6.83 -17.80 -13.96
N GLY A 55 -5.53 -17.55 -14.05
CA GLY A 55 -4.62 -18.29 -14.93
C GLY A 55 -4.72 -17.97 -16.42
N GLN A 56 -5.45 -16.91 -16.78
CA GLN A 56 -5.51 -16.38 -18.14
C GLN A 56 -4.18 -15.72 -18.55
N GLU A 57 -4.04 -15.37 -19.81
CA GLU A 57 -2.87 -14.62 -20.28
C GLU A 57 -2.75 -13.26 -19.58
N ALA A 58 -1.51 -12.80 -19.42
CA ALA A 58 -1.21 -11.53 -18.79
C ALA A 58 -1.66 -10.35 -19.66
N VAL A 59 -2.43 -9.46 -19.09
CA VAL A 59 -2.86 -8.20 -19.71
C VAL A 59 -1.80 -7.14 -19.48
N GLN A 60 -1.24 -6.58 -20.52
CA GLN A 60 -0.14 -5.60 -20.51
C GLN A 60 -0.32 -4.52 -21.58
N GLY A 61 0.51 -3.47 -21.53
CA GLY A 61 0.47 -2.38 -22.52
C GLY A 61 -0.87 -1.66 -22.52
N ASP A 62 -1.35 -1.30 -23.69
CA ASP A 62 -2.57 -0.52 -23.87
C ASP A 62 -3.84 -1.29 -23.45
N ALA A 63 -3.79 -2.62 -23.43
CA ALA A 63 -4.90 -3.45 -22.94
C ALA A 63 -5.19 -3.29 -21.43
N VAL A 64 -4.29 -2.64 -20.70
CA VAL A 64 -4.46 -2.36 -19.26
C VAL A 64 -5.46 -1.21 -19.03
N GLU A 65 -5.55 -0.24 -19.91
CA GLU A 65 -6.36 0.97 -19.69
C GLU A 65 -7.86 0.68 -19.48
N PRO A 66 -8.51 -0.21 -20.26
CA PRO A 66 -9.90 -0.58 -19.99
C PRO A 66 -10.11 -1.24 -18.61
N LEU A 67 -9.11 -1.99 -18.11
CA LEU A 67 -9.17 -2.57 -16.76
C LEU A 67 -9.06 -1.49 -15.69
N LEU A 68 -8.15 -0.54 -15.85
CA LEU A 68 -8.01 0.56 -14.90
C LEU A 68 -9.28 1.40 -14.83
N GLU A 69 -9.93 1.67 -15.96
CA GLU A 69 -11.19 2.41 -15.97
C GLU A 69 -12.31 1.60 -15.31
N ARG A 70 -12.42 0.29 -15.60
CA ARG A 70 -13.43 -0.58 -14.99
C ARG A 70 -13.29 -0.66 -13.46
N PHE A 71 -12.06 -0.65 -12.94
CA PHE A 71 -11.77 -0.76 -11.52
C PHE A 71 -11.35 0.58 -10.91
N LYS A 72 -11.67 1.67 -11.56
CA LYS A 72 -11.39 3.01 -11.06
C LYS A 72 -12.05 3.23 -9.70
N HIS A 73 -11.25 3.61 -8.73
CA HIS A 73 -11.77 3.88 -7.40
C HIS A 73 -12.73 5.07 -7.43
N PRO A 74 -13.87 5.04 -6.72
CA PRO A 74 -14.83 6.15 -6.71
C PRO A 74 -14.21 7.50 -6.39
N PHE A 75 -13.22 7.56 -5.49
CA PHE A 75 -12.52 8.82 -5.16
C PHE A 75 -11.75 9.41 -6.34
N ILE A 76 -11.22 8.59 -7.24
CA ILE A 76 -10.57 9.07 -8.46
C ILE A 76 -11.62 9.69 -9.39
N ALA A 77 -12.76 9.04 -9.51
CA ALA A 77 -13.85 9.52 -10.36
C ALA A 77 -14.53 10.81 -9.84
N THR A 78 -14.43 11.09 -8.54
CA THR A 78 -15.05 12.27 -7.92
C THR A 78 -14.00 13.32 -7.52
N LEU A 79 -13.23 13.05 -6.49
CA LEU A 79 -12.24 13.99 -5.95
C LEU A 79 -11.06 14.20 -6.90
N GLY A 80 -10.67 13.17 -7.66
CA GLY A 80 -9.62 13.30 -8.68
C GLY A 80 -10.03 14.25 -9.80
N GLU A 81 -11.26 14.13 -10.31
CA GLU A 81 -11.78 15.02 -11.34
C GLU A 81 -12.02 16.45 -10.80
N GLU A 82 -12.46 16.59 -9.55
CA GLU A 82 -12.55 17.88 -8.88
C GLU A 82 -11.17 18.55 -8.81
N GLY A 83 -10.15 17.83 -8.36
CA GLY A 83 -8.79 18.33 -8.26
C GLY A 83 -8.20 18.75 -9.60
N LEU A 84 -8.44 17.96 -10.67
CA LEU A 84 -8.02 18.32 -12.03
C LEU A 84 -8.67 19.63 -12.49
N ARG A 85 -9.97 19.79 -12.26
CA ARG A 85 -10.72 21.01 -12.61
C ARG A 85 -10.20 22.23 -11.86
N LEU A 86 -9.73 22.04 -10.62
CA LEU A 86 -9.13 23.10 -9.80
C LEU A 86 -7.65 23.36 -10.11
N GLY A 87 -7.05 22.61 -11.04
CA GLY A 87 -5.64 22.77 -11.41
C GLY A 87 -4.65 22.27 -10.35
N VAL A 88 -5.07 21.31 -9.51
CA VAL A 88 -4.20 20.77 -8.46
C VAL A 88 -3.09 19.93 -9.07
N SER A 89 -1.84 20.23 -8.73
CA SER A 89 -0.65 19.54 -9.24
C SER A 89 -0.44 18.16 -8.60
N ASN A 90 -0.83 17.96 -7.34
CA ASN A 90 -0.71 16.71 -6.61
C ASN A 90 -2.08 16.15 -6.22
N LEU A 91 -2.70 15.45 -7.13
CA LEU A 91 -4.04 14.88 -6.93
C LEU A 91 -4.11 13.88 -5.79
N MET A 92 -3.04 13.12 -5.53
CA MET A 92 -3.03 12.14 -4.44
C MET A 92 -3.19 12.83 -3.09
N ASN A 93 -2.38 13.85 -2.82
CA ASN A 93 -2.49 14.62 -1.57
C ASN A 93 -3.84 15.31 -1.46
N TYR A 94 -4.30 15.92 -2.55
CA TYR A 94 -5.62 16.56 -2.59
C TYR A 94 -6.75 15.61 -2.18
N MET A 95 -6.79 14.41 -2.77
CA MET A 95 -7.82 13.41 -2.45
C MET A 95 -7.72 12.95 -0.99
N MET A 96 -6.51 12.75 -0.47
CA MET A 96 -6.28 12.38 0.93
C MET A 96 -6.78 13.46 1.89
N ASP A 97 -6.40 14.71 1.65
CA ASP A 97 -6.79 15.84 2.49
C ASP A 97 -8.31 16.09 2.45
N ARG A 98 -8.90 16.04 1.26
CA ARG A 98 -10.35 16.17 1.09
C ARG A 98 -11.11 15.06 1.82
N ARG A 99 -10.60 13.83 1.76
CA ARG A 99 -11.21 12.69 2.46
C ARG A 99 -11.09 12.86 3.98
N LEU A 100 -9.92 13.24 4.49
CA LEU A 100 -9.72 13.52 5.91
C LEU A 100 -10.66 14.61 6.41
N ILE A 101 -10.73 15.73 5.71
CA ILE A 101 -11.61 16.85 6.05
C ILE A 101 -13.09 16.40 6.07
N HIS A 102 -13.49 15.58 5.08
CA HIS A 102 -14.85 15.03 5.04
C HIS A 102 -15.14 14.19 6.29
N CYS A 103 -14.26 13.23 6.62
CA CYS A 103 -14.43 12.39 7.81
C CYS A 103 -14.56 13.22 9.10
N LEU A 104 -13.70 14.22 9.26
CA LEU A 104 -13.73 15.10 10.44
C LEU A 104 -15.00 15.95 10.51
N LYS A 105 -15.48 16.48 9.39
CA LYS A 105 -16.71 17.30 9.35
C LYS A 105 -17.97 16.50 9.64
N GLU A 106 -18.03 15.27 9.14
CA GLU A 106 -19.20 14.39 9.27
C GLU A 106 -19.12 13.51 10.55
N GLY A 107 -18.05 13.63 11.35
CA GLY A 107 -17.86 12.78 12.54
C GLY A 107 -17.64 11.30 12.20
N LEU A 108 -17.15 11.02 10.99
CA LEU A 108 -16.85 9.66 10.53
C LEU A 108 -15.46 9.22 11.01
N PRO A 109 -15.23 7.91 11.17
CA PRO A 109 -13.89 7.40 11.37
C PRO A 109 -12.98 7.78 10.20
N THR A 110 -11.74 8.14 10.49
CA THR A 110 -10.72 8.37 9.46
C THR A 110 -10.37 7.07 8.75
N ASP A 111 -9.95 7.16 7.50
CA ASP A 111 -9.60 5.99 6.67
C ASP A 111 -8.38 5.24 7.23
N MET A 112 -7.48 5.96 7.88
CA MET A 112 -6.34 5.44 8.63
C MET A 112 -6.32 6.07 10.01
N ASP A 113 -5.95 5.29 11.01
CA ASP A 113 -5.88 5.75 12.38
C ASP A 113 -4.44 5.68 12.96
N VAL A 114 -4.31 6.01 14.23
CA VAL A 114 -3.00 6.00 14.92
C VAL A 114 -2.41 4.59 15.00
N TYR A 115 -3.22 3.55 15.00
CA TYR A 115 -2.75 2.17 15.06
C TYR A 115 -2.15 1.72 13.74
N ASP A 116 -2.76 2.10 12.61
CA ASP A 116 -2.18 1.91 11.28
C ASP A 116 -0.83 2.62 11.15
N ALA A 117 -0.76 3.86 11.63
CA ALA A 117 0.48 4.64 11.62
C ALA A 117 1.57 3.97 12.47
N ALA A 118 1.23 3.47 13.65
CA ALA A 118 2.16 2.78 14.53
C ALA A 118 2.67 1.46 13.92
N GLU A 119 1.76 0.65 13.35
CA GLU A 119 2.12 -0.60 12.69
C GLU A 119 3.06 -0.40 11.50
N TRP A 120 2.80 0.60 10.67
CA TRP A 120 3.66 0.86 9.52
C TRP A 120 5.02 1.45 9.92
N SER A 121 5.03 2.34 10.91
CA SER A 121 6.25 3.02 11.34
C SER A 121 7.21 2.09 12.09
N CYS A 122 6.72 1.11 12.85
CA CYS A 122 7.56 0.20 13.63
C CYS A 122 8.41 -0.73 12.75
N ILE A 123 8.03 -0.94 11.48
CA ILE A 123 8.73 -1.85 10.57
C ILE A 123 10.19 -1.43 10.36
N THR A 124 10.47 -0.14 10.30
CA THR A 124 11.84 0.38 10.12
C THR A 124 12.72 -0.06 11.27
N GLU A 125 12.32 0.20 12.50
CA GLU A 125 13.08 -0.14 13.70
C GLU A 125 13.20 -1.65 13.90
N LEU A 126 12.12 -2.39 13.72
CA LEU A 126 12.13 -3.85 13.86
C LEU A 126 12.96 -4.54 12.78
N SER A 127 13.03 -3.99 11.58
CA SER A 127 13.91 -4.48 10.51
C SER A 127 15.39 -4.28 10.89
N GLU A 128 15.74 -3.12 11.43
CA GLU A 128 17.08 -2.85 11.93
C GLU A 128 17.44 -3.79 13.08
N GLN A 129 16.56 -3.94 14.05
CA GLN A 129 16.74 -4.87 15.16
C GLN A 129 16.98 -6.32 14.68
N SER A 130 16.17 -6.80 13.73
CA SER A 130 16.35 -8.11 13.12
C SER A 130 17.74 -8.26 12.47
N ALA A 131 18.15 -7.28 11.66
CA ALA A 131 19.43 -7.29 10.96
C ALA A 131 20.61 -7.30 11.94
N LEU A 132 20.60 -6.46 12.97
CA LEU A 132 21.65 -6.41 13.99
C LEU A 132 21.78 -7.70 14.80
N GLN A 133 20.71 -8.47 14.92
CA GLN A 133 20.69 -9.76 15.61
C GLN A 133 20.96 -10.96 14.67
N GLY A 134 21.44 -10.72 13.45
CA GLY A 134 21.73 -11.78 12.49
C GLY A 134 20.51 -12.26 11.69
N SER A 135 19.57 -11.36 11.42
CA SER A 135 18.34 -11.61 10.66
C SER A 135 17.39 -12.60 11.34
N VAL A 136 17.31 -12.57 12.65
CA VAL A 136 16.34 -13.37 13.40
C VAL A 136 14.94 -12.81 13.30
N PRO A 137 13.89 -13.65 13.40
CA PRO A 137 12.52 -13.17 13.44
C PRO A 137 12.26 -12.29 14.67
N VAL A 138 11.70 -11.11 14.45
CA VAL A 138 11.28 -10.18 15.50
C VAL A 138 9.76 -10.07 15.50
N LYS A 139 9.15 -10.11 16.67
CA LYS A 139 7.68 -10.00 16.81
C LYS A 139 7.26 -8.55 16.66
N ILE A 140 6.31 -8.30 15.75
CA ILE A 140 5.63 -7.01 15.63
C ILE A 140 4.65 -6.86 16.82
N PRO A 141 4.69 -5.76 17.58
CA PRO A 141 3.72 -5.51 18.64
C PRO A 141 2.30 -5.36 18.08
N ASP A 142 1.32 -5.85 18.81
CA ASP A 142 -0.08 -5.56 18.51
C ASP A 142 -0.48 -4.25 19.19
N PHE A 143 -0.44 -3.15 18.43
CA PHE A 143 -0.80 -1.82 18.93
C PHE A 143 -2.30 -1.70 19.19
N THR A 144 -3.13 -2.51 18.55
CA THR A 144 -4.60 -2.50 18.70
C THR A 144 -5.07 -3.27 19.93
N ARG A 145 -4.18 -4.04 20.59
CA ARG A 145 -4.53 -4.93 21.71
C ARG A 145 -5.64 -5.93 21.37
N GLY A 146 -5.57 -6.51 20.19
CA GLY A 146 -6.54 -7.48 19.67
C GLY A 146 -7.70 -6.88 18.90
N ARG A 147 -7.91 -5.58 18.93
CA ARG A 147 -9.06 -4.92 18.26
C ARG A 147 -9.02 -5.02 16.73
N TRP A 148 -7.88 -5.33 16.12
CA TRP A 148 -7.80 -5.62 14.68
C TRP A 148 -8.74 -6.76 14.24
N GLN A 149 -9.13 -7.64 15.15
CA GLN A 149 -10.08 -8.74 14.89
C GLN A 149 -11.51 -8.24 14.68
N GLU A 150 -11.84 -7.07 15.22
CA GLU A 150 -13.15 -6.43 15.10
C GLU A 150 -13.31 -5.63 13.81
N LEU A 151 -12.20 -5.42 13.07
CA LEU A 151 -12.20 -4.69 11.81
C LEU A 151 -12.69 -5.60 10.69
N ASP A 152 -13.90 -5.34 10.23
CA ASP A 152 -14.53 -6.05 9.12
C ASP A 152 -14.38 -5.22 7.82
N GLY A 153 -13.37 -5.57 7.02
CA GLY A 153 -13.12 -4.99 5.71
C GLY A 153 -12.58 -3.55 5.69
N PHE A 154 -12.57 -2.95 4.51
CA PHE A 154 -12.21 -1.54 4.33
C PHE A 154 -13.43 -0.65 4.57
N ARG A 155 -13.22 0.42 5.33
CA ARG A 155 -14.27 1.40 5.68
C ARG A 155 -14.58 2.42 4.56
N PHE A 156 -14.10 2.18 3.33
CA PHE A 156 -14.19 3.13 2.22
C PHE A 156 -15.32 2.88 1.25
N ALA A 157 -16.12 1.87 1.50
CA ALA A 157 -17.24 1.58 0.61
C ALA A 157 -18.38 2.56 0.81
#